data_596ff1cd3704ea07faa0887cd21815d1
#
_entry.id   596ff1cd3704ea07faa0887cd21815d1
#
_cell.length_a   1.000
_cell.length_b   1.000
_cell.length_c   1.000
_cell.angle_alpha   90.00
_cell.angle_beta   90.00
_cell.angle_gamma   90.00
#
_symmetry.space_group_name_H-M   'P 1'
#
loop_
_entity.id
_entity.type
_entity.pdbx_description
1 polymer ?
#
loop_
_entity_poly.entity_id
_entity_poly.type
_entity_poly.pdbx_seq_one_letter_code
_entity_poly.pdbx_strand_id
1 'polypeptide(L)'
;MLREKRKLDHIQYAIQAGDGNRRTGFEDIHFLHNCLTPVNPEAVDEGTCVGNITLAAPVFIDAITGGTAGVKDINRGLARVAKRTGVAMAVGSQYGSVISGECADSFSVVREEYPEGIIFANISALATP
;
A
#
# COMPACT_ATOMS: atom_id res chain seq x y z
N MET A 1 19.86 -2.74 -14.21
CA MET A 1 20.49 -3.93 -13.62
C MET A 1 20.62 -3.88 -12.09
N LEU A 2 21.45 -3.00 -11.47
CA LEU A 2 21.58 -2.93 -9.99
C LEU A 2 20.28 -2.55 -9.27
N ARG A 3 19.48 -1.63 -9.82
CA ARG A 3 18.23 -1.15 -9.24
C ARG A 3 17.11 -2.20 -9.29
N GLU A 4 17.00 -2.91 -10.40
CA GLU A 4 16.02 -3.99 -10.58
C GLU A 4 16.29 -5.14 -9.62
N LYS A 5 17.56 -5.58 -9.54
CA LYS A 5 17.96 -6.62 -8.60
C LYS A 5 17.58 -6.23 -7.18
N ARG A 6 17.90 -5.00 -6.74
CA ARG A 6 17.55 -4.51 -5.40
C ARG A 6 16.04 -4.56 -5.11
N LYS A 7 15.19 -4.24 -6.09
CA LYS A 7 13.73 -4.30 -5.91
C LYS A 7 13.22 -5.74 -5.76
N LEU A 8 13.78 -6.68 -6.49
CA LEU A 8 13.47 -8.11 -6.33
C LEU A 8 14.01 -8.65 -5.00
N ASP A 9 15.22 -8.25 -4.61
CA ASP A 9 15.83 -8.61 -3.33
C ASP A 9 14.94 -8.12 -2.15
N HIS A 10 14.34 -6.92 -2.23
CA HIS A 10 13.42 -6.42 -1.19
C HIS A 10 12.23 -7.36 -1.00
N ILE A 11 11.62 -7.86 -2.08
CA ILE A 11 10.50 -8.79 -2.02
C ILE A 11 10.95 -10.11 -1.41
N GLN A 12 12.08 -10.63 -1.87
CA GLN A 12 12.63 -11.88 -1.35
C GLN A 12 12.94 -11.80 0.14
N TYR A 13 13.58 -10.72 0.58
CA TYR A 13 13.87 -10.51 2.00
C TYR A 13 12.61 -10.30 2.83
N ALA A 14 11.61 -9.59 2.33
CA ALA A 14 10.33 -9.44 3.01
C ALA A 14 9.64 -10.79 3.26
N ILE A 15 9.66 -11.68 2.26
CA ILE A 15 9.11 -13.05 2.39
C ILE A 15 9.92 -13.87 3.40
N GLN A 16 11.26 -13.78 3.37
CA GLN A 16 12.14 -14.55 4.26
C GLN A 16 12.13 -14.05 5.70
N ALA A 17 12.09 -12.73 5.89
CA ALA A 17 12.14 -12.12 7.22
C ALA A 17 10.79 -12.17 7.95
N GLY A 18 9.67 -12.33 7.22
CA GLY A 18 8.34 -12.22 7.77
C GLY A 18 8.14 -10.89 8.50
N ASP A 19 7.47 -10.92 9.64
CA ASP A 19 7.21 -9.72 10.45
C ASP A 19 8.47 -9.18 11.17
N GLY A 20 9.60 -9.89 11.06
CA GLY A 20 10.86 -9.51 11.72
C GLY A 20 10.81 -9.67 13.24
N ASN A 21 11.84 -9.16 13.91
CA ASN A 21 12.00 -9.27 15.37
C ASN A 21 11.59 -7.98 16.12
N ARG A 22 11.06 -6.98 15.43
CA ARG A 22 10.64 -5.72 16.06
C ARG A 22 9.15 -5.78 16.38
N ARG A 23 8.83 -5.38 17.61
CA ARG A 23 7.45 -5.23 18.07
C ARG A 23 6.83 -4.00 17.41
N THR A 24 5.56 -4.10 17.04
CA THR A 24 4.79 -2.98 16.47
C THR A 24 4.29 -2.01 17.54
N GLY A 25 4.20 -2.46 18.77
CA GLY A 25 3.60 -1.73 19.90
C GLY A 25 2.10 -1.95 20.05
N PHE A 26 1.44 -2.58 19.08
CA PHE A 26 0.01 -2.89 19.21
C PHE A 26 -0.27 -3.88 20.34
N GLU A 27 0.66 -4.76 20.65
CA GLU A 27 0.59 -5.69 21.77
C GLU A 27 0.59 -5.03 23.16
N ASP A 28 0.98 -3.76 23.22
CA ASP A 28 0.97 -2.97 24.46
C ASP A 28 -0.33 -2.15 24.62
N ILE A 29 -1.23 -2.20 23.62
CA ILE A 29 -2.52 -1.52 23.64
C ILE A 29 -3.59 -2.48 24.19
N HIS A 30 -4.21 -2.11 25.28
CA HIS A 30 -5.27 -2.90 25.91
C HIS A 30 -6.56 -2.09 25.92
N PHE A 31 -7.64 -2.68 25.40
CA PHE A 31 -8.97 -2.08 25.49
C PHE A 31 -9.57 -2.32 26.87
N LEU A 32 -10.16 -1.29 27.44
CA LEU A 32 -10.99 -1.46 28.63
C LEU A 32 -12.27 -2.19 28.22
N HIS A 33 -12.47 -3.37 28.80
CA HIS A 33 -13.65 -4.17 28.51
C HIS A 33 -14.92 -3.51 29.04
N ASN A 34 -15.92 -3.41 28.18
CA ASN A 34 -17.27 -2.99 28.55
C ASN A 34 -18.24 -4.11 28.13
N CYS A 35 -18.78 -4.83 29.12
CA CYS A 35 -19.65 -5.97 28.87
C CYS A 35 -21.06 -5.58 28.43
N LEU A 36 -21.48 -4.33 28.60
CA LEU A 36 -22.81 -3.82 28.21
C LEU A 36 -22.63 -2.56 27.36
N THR A 37 -22.25 -2.75 26.11
CA THR A 37 -22.18 -1.62 25.18
C THR A 37 -23.51 -1.41 24.49
N PRO A 38 -24.05 -0.18 24.45
CA PRO A 38 -25.26 0.15 23.69
C PRO A 38 -24.99 0.37 22.20
N VAL A 39 -23.72 0.24 21.76
CA VAL A 39 -23.33 0.49 20.36
C VAL A 39 -23.75 -0.67 19.47
N ASN A 40 -24.55 -0.37 18.44
CA ASN A 40 -24.82 -1.32 17.37
C ASN A 40 -23.56 -1.47 16.49
N PRO A 41 -23.00 -2.67 16.30
CA PRO A 41 -21.85 -2.87 15.42
C PRO A 41 -22.06 -2.35 14.00
N GLU A 42 -23.28 -2.40 13.47
CA GLU A 42 -23.62 -1.91 12.13
C GLU A 42 -23.57 -0.38 12.01
N ALA A 43 -23.58 0.34 13.15
CA ALA A 43 -23.49 1.80 13.22
C ALA A 43 -22.05 2.29 13.40
N VAL A 44 -21.06 1.39 13.48
CA VAL A 44 -19.65 1.75 13.61
C VAL A 44 -19.12 2.18 12.25
N ASP A 45 -18.68 3.43 12.15
CA ASP A 45 -17.99 3.97 10.98
C ASP A 45 -16.49 3.93 11.23
N GLU A 46 -15.78 3.17 10.39
CA GLU A 46 -14.31 3.06 10.43
C GLU A 46 -13.63 4.10 9.52
N GLY A 47 -14.40 4.93 8.83
CA GLY A 47 -13.91 5.97 7.94
C GLY A 47 -13.02 6.98 8.65
N THR A 48 -11.99 7.45 7.97
CA THR A 48 -11.08 8.47 8.49
C THR A 48 -10.67 9.44 7.40
N CYS A 49 -10.22 10.64 7.79
CA CYS A 49 -9.77 11.66 6.86
C CYS A 49 -8.27 11.93 7.03
N VAL A 50 -7.57 11.98 5.92
CA VAL A 50 -6.17 12.42 5.84
C VAL A 50 -6.13 13.64 4.90
N GLY A 51 -6.04 14.82 5.47
CA GLY A 51 -6.23 16.06 4.72
C GLY A 51 -7.63 16.11 4.10
N ASN A 52 -7.70 16.23 2.78
CA ASN A 52 -8.95 16.26 2.01
C ASN A 52 -9.37 14.89 1.46
N ILE A 53 -8.69 13.83 1.86
CA ILE A 53 -8.95 12.47 1.37
C ILE A 53 -9.68 11.70 2.45
N THR A 54 -10.86 11.18 2.13
CA THR A 54 -11.61 10.27 3.01
C THR A 54 -11.24 8.83 2.68
N LEU A 55 -10.74 8.10 3.65
CA LEU A 55 -10.44 6.68 3.58
C LEU A 55 -11.58 5.87 4.20
N ALA A 56 -11.90 4.72 3.62
CA ALA A 56 -12.91 3.81 4.14
C ALA A 56 -12.53 3.17 5.48
N ALA A 57 -11.22 3.10 5.78
CA ALA A 57 -10.67 2.58 7.03
C ALA A 57 -9.32 3.27 7.31
N PRO A 58 -8.83 3.31 8.57
CA PRO A 58 -7.56 3.96 8.92
C PRO A 58 -6.34 3.09 8.56
N VAL A 59 -6.41 2.36 7.47
CA VAL A 59 -5.35 1.49 6.94
C VAL A 59 -5.25 1.63 5.44
N PHE A 60 -4.05 1.44 4.90
CA PHE A 60 -3.82 1.34 3.47
C PHE A 60 -2.65 0.41 3.17
N ILE A 61 -2.56 -0.08 1.95
CA ILE A 61 -1.43 -0.90 1.48
C ILE A 61 -0.25 0.03 1.19
N ASP A 62 0.83 -0.14 1.94
CA ASP A 62 2.00 0.75 1.87
C ASP A 62 2.82 0.58 0.59
N ALA A 63 3.66 1.57 0.31
CA ALA A 63 4.46 1.76 -0.90
C ALA A 63 5.71 0.86 -0.91
N ILE A 64 5.62 -0.35 -1.42
CA ILE A 64 6.77 -1.28 -1.43
C ILE A 64 7.40 -1.43 -2.80
N THR A 65 6.63 -1.68 -3.87
CA THR A 65 7.20 -2.13 -5.14
C THR A 65 6.65 -1.40 -6.36
N GLY A 66 7.37 -1.51 -7.47
CA GLY A 66 7.07 -0.92 -8.77
C GLY A 66 8.33 -0.59 -9.57
N GLY A 67 8.19 -0.37 -10.89
CA GLY A 67 9.28 0.04 -11.79
C GLY A 67 10.28 -1.07 -12.13
N THR A 68 9.84 -2.32 -12.13
CA THR A 68 10.55 -3.47 -12.71
C THR A 68 9.53 -4.48 -13.24
N ALA A 69 9.89 -5.22 -14.28
CA ALA A 69 8.99 -6.15 -14.96
C ALA A 69 8.43 -7.23 -14.02
N GLY A 70 9.25 -7.73 -13.09
CA GLY A 70 8.85 -8.81 -12.17
C GLY A 70 7.83 -8.43 -11.10
N VAL A 71 7.44 -7.16 -10.98
CA VAL A 71 6.53 -6.69 -9.90
C VAL A 71 5.15 -6.27 -10.39
N LYS A 72 4.89 -6.27 -11.68
CA LYS A 72 3.60 -5.91 -12.25
C LYS A 72 2.47 -6.78 -11.69
N ASP A 73 2.66 -8.09 -11.64
CA ASP A 73 1.65 -9.02 -11.15
C ASP A 73 1.44 -8.92 -9.64
N ILE A 74 2.49 -8.55 -8.89
CA ILE A 74 2.38 -8.26 -7.46
C ILE A 74 1.49 -7.03 -7.25
N ASN A 75 1.77 -5.93 -7.94
CA ASN A 75 0.96 -4.72 -7.87
C ASN A 75 -0.49 -4.96 -8.32
N ARG A 76 -0.69 -5.78 -9.36
CA ARG A 76 -2.03 -6.21 -9.77
C ARG A 76 -2.76 -6.96 -8.65
N GLY A 77 -2.09 -7.91 -8.02
CA GLY A 77 -2.65 -8.68 -6.90
C GLY A 77 -3.03 -7.79 -5.72
N LEU A 78 -2.15 -6.88 -5.33
CA LEU A 78 -2.40 -5.92 -4.24
C LEU A 78 -3.56 -4.97 -4.59
N ALA A 79 -3.65 -4.48 -5.83
CA ALA A 79 -4.75 -3.63 -6.28
C ALA A 79 -6.11 -4.36 -6.22
N ARG A 80 -6.14 -5.66 -6.53
CA ARG A 80 -7.35 -6.49 -6.37
C ARG A 80 -7.76 -6.63 -4.91
N VAL A 81 -6.79 -6.79 -4.00
CA VAL A 81 -7.06 -6.82 -2.56
C VAL A 81 -7.62 -5.47 -2.12
N ALA A 82 -6.95 -4.35 -2.47
CA ALA A 82 -7.40 -3.01 -2.15
C ALA A 82 -8.84 -2.75 -2.64
N LYS A 83 -9.13 -3.13 -3.89
CA LYS A 83 -10.50 -3.02 -4.47
C LYS A 83 -11.53 -3.83 -3.69
N ARG A 84 -11.20 -5.06 -3.29
CA ARG A 84 -12.14 -5.94 -2.57
C ARG A 84 -12.43 -5.47 -1.15
N THR A 85 -11.47 -4.83 -0.52
CA THR A 85 -11.57 -4.34 0.86
C THR A 85 -11.95 -2.87 0.95
N GLY A 86 -11.91 -2.13 -0.17
CA GLY A 86 -12.19 -0.70 -0.19
C GLY A 86 -11.07 0.17 0.39
N VAL A 87 -9.91 -0.42 0.75
CA VAL A 87 -8.79 0.35 1.32
C VAL A 87 -7.98 1.06 0.24
N ALA A 88 -7.30 2.13 0.63
CA ALA A 88 -6.37 2.81 -0.25
C ALA A 88 -5.10 1.98 -0.49
N MET A 89 -4.34 2.31 -1.52
CA MET A 89 -3.08 1.66 -1.84
C MET A 89 -2.03 2.70 -2.25
N ALA A 90 -0.80 2.53 -1.80
CA ALA A 90 0.35 3.26 -2.29
C ALA A 90 1.20 2.39 -3.23
N VAL A 91 1.81 3.01 -4.23
CA VAL A 91 2.75 2.32 -5.13
C VAL A 91 4.19 2.69 -4.78
N GLY A 92 5.12 1.78 -5.02
CA GLY A 92 6.55 2.05 -4.78
C GLY A 92 7.07 3.19 -5.64
N SER A 93 8.29 3.66 -5.34
CA SER A 93 8.90 4.82 -6.00
C SER A 93 8.87 4.74 -7.52
N GLN A 94 8.25 5.74 -8.15
CA GLN A 94 8.15 5.89 -9.61
C GLN A 94 9.37 6.56 -10.24
N TYR A 95 10.34 6.99 -9.44
CA TYR A 95 11.52 7.74 -9.92
C TYR A 95 12.17 7.12 -11.17
N GLY A 96 12.39 5.79 -11.16
CA GLY A 96 13.01 5.10 -12.29
C GLY A 96 12.18 5.22 -13.57
N SER A 97 10.89 4.97 -13.49
CA SER A 97 9.98 4.99 -14.65
C SER A 97 9.73 6.40 -15.16
N VAL A 98 9.76 7.42 -14.29
CA VAL A 98 9.67 8.83 -14.71
C VAL A 98 10.89 9.24 -15.53
N ILE A 99 12.09 8.80 -15.15
CA ILE A 99 13.34 9.17 -15.84
C ILE A 99 13.54 8.34 -17.11
N SER A 100 13.29 7.03 -17.08
CA SER A 100 13.61 6.13 -18.21
C SER A 100 12.40 5.78 -19.07
N GLY A 101 11.17 5.99 -18.60
CA GLY A 101 9.94 5.50 -19.24
C GLY A 101 9.74 3.99 -19.12
N GLU A 102 10.69 3.27 -18.54
CA GLU A 102 10.63 1.80 -18.45
C GLU A 102 9.72 1.32 -17.34
N CYS A 103 9.07 0.18 -17.57
CA CYS A 103 8.21 -0.51 -16.59
C CYS A 103 7.11 0.37 -15.96
N ALA A 104 6.65 1.41 -16.67
CA ALA A 104 5.52 2.24 -16.24
C ALA A 104 4.24 1.41 -16.05
N ASP A 105 4.09 0.35 -16.81
CA ASP A 105 2.97 -0.59 -16.74
C ASP A 105 2.87 -1.33 -15.40
N SER A 106 3.97 -1.42 -14.64
CA SER A 106 3.97 -1.95 -13.27
C SER A 106 3.23 -1.06 -12.28
N PHE A 107 2.99 0.19 -12.65
CA PHE A 107 2.22 1.17 -11.87
C PHE A 107 0.81 1.37 -12.45
N SER A 108 0.68 1.51 -13.77
CA SER A 108 -0.63 1.72 -14.42
C SER A 108 -1.59 0.57 -14.16
N VAL A 109 -1.08 -0.66 -14.04
CA VAL A 109 -1.88 -1.85 -13.71
C VAL A 109 -2.71 -1.68 -12.43
N VAL A 110 -2.24 -0.89 -11.46
CA VAL A 110 -2.99 -0.63 -10.23
C VAL A 110 -4.26 0.16 -10.53
N ARG A 111 -4.15 1.19 -11.37
CA ARG A 111 -5.32 1.98 -11.78
C ARG A 111 -6.25 1.19 -12.69
N GLU A 112 -5.70 0.33 -13.54
CA GLU A 112 -6.49 -0.58 -14.40
C GLU A 112 -7.36 -1.54 -13.56
N GLU A 113 -6.78 -2.14 -12.51
CA GLU A 113 -7.49 -3.07 -11.62
C GLU A 113 -8.43 -2.35 -10.62
N TYR A 114 -8.07 -1.15 -10.16
CA TYR A 114 -8.83 -0.37 -9.19
C TYR A 114 -9.08 1.07 -9.70
N PRO A 115 -9.98 1.25 -10.69
CA PRO A 115 -10.22 2.53 -11.35
C PRO A 115 -10.65 3.65 -10.40
N GLU A 116 -11.53 3.36 -9.45
CA GLU A 116 -12.10 4.32 -8.50
C GLU A 116 -11.32 4.41 -7.18
N GLY A 117 -10.25 3.61 -7.05
CA GLY A 117 -9.49 3.52 -5.81
C GLY A 117 -8.66 4.75 -5.50
N ILE A 118 -8.45 4.96 -4.20
CA ILE A 118 -7.49 5.94 -3.72
C ILE A 118 -6.09 5.33 -3.85
N ILE A 119 -5.28 5.89 -4.73
CA ILE A 119 -3.93 5.42 -5.03
C ILE A 119 -2.94 6.55 -4.77
N PHE A 120 -2.00 6.31 -3.85
CA PHE A 120 -0.93 7.24 -3.54
C PHE A 120 0.29 6.99 -4.45
N ALA A 121 0.74 8.03 -5.13
CA ALA A 121 1.97 7.99 -5.91
C ALA A 121 3.18 8.32 -5.03
N ASN A 122 4.26 7.56 -5.20
CA ASN A 122 5.54 7.81 -4.53
C ASN A 122 6.54 8.37 -5.56
N ILE A 123 6.76 9.67 -5.53
CA ILE A 123 7.64 10.39 -6.46
C ILE A 123 8.70 11.14 -5.65
N SER A 124 9.97 10.98 -6.06
CA SER A 124 11.06 11.77 -5.48
C SER A 124 10.97 13.23 -5.90
N ALA A 125 11.26 14.14 -4.99
CA ALA A 125 11.41 15.57 -5.32
C ALA A 125 12.48 15.85 -6.40
N LEU A 126 13.45 14.94 -6.56
CA LEU A 126 14.46 15.00 -7.61
C LEU A 126 13.95 14.59 -8.99
N ALA A 127 12.76 14.01 -9.08
CA ALA A 127 12.14 13.59 -10.34
C ALA A 127 11.14 14.61 -10.90
N THR A 128 10.89 15.67 -10.15
CA THR A 128 10.06 16.80 -10.60
C THR A 128 10.95 17.81 -11.31
N PRO A 129 10.53 18.35 -12.48
CA PRO A 129 11.26 19.41 -13.16
C PRO A 129 11.32 20.68 -12.34
#